data_0cda04e1354aaa886e1c3f7ac5a78070
#
_entry.id   0cda04e1354aaa886e1c3f7ac5a78070
#
_cell.length_a   1.000
_cell.length_b   1.000
_cell.length_c   1.000
_cell.angle_alpha   90.00
_cell.angle_beta   90.00
_cell.angle_gamma   90.00
#
_symmetry.space_group_name_H-M   'P 1'
#
loop_
_entity.id
_entity.type
_entity.pdbx_description
1 polymer ?
#
loop_
_entity_poly.entity_id
_entity_poly.type
_entity_poly.pdbx_seq_one_letter_code
_entity_poly.pdbx_strand_id
1 'polypeptide(L)'
;MKMAIVTGAARGIGLATARFFVDQGYQVAMVDRDEDALDAAAASLAGGTAFVCDVSDPAAVDEMVAAVLAVSGRIDCLVNNAGVADFCSIEDTSFARWRTVMATNLDGVYLCSRAVLAALKQSRGSIVNIASISGLRASTLRVAYGTSKAGVIHLTQQFAAEMGEFGIRVNCVAPGPVRTKLAIAVHSQAIIDAYHDAIPLNRYGSEAEIAEAIVFLGSEKASYITGQTLAVDGGFGSTGVGLPALRD
;
A
#
# COMPACT_ATOMS: atom_id res chain seq x y z
N MET A 1 17.38 -16.71 -3.03
CA MET A 1 17.01 -15.60 -2.12
C MET A 1 15.54 -15.29 -2.36
N LYS A 2 14.75 -14.86 -1.35
CA LYS A 2 13.35 -14.48 -1.54
C LYS A 2 13.25 -13.17 -2.31
N MET A 3 12.19 -13.02 -3.12
CA MET A 3 11.93 -11.82 -3.93
C MET A 3 10.61 -11.17 -3.49
N ALA A 4 10.66 -9.87 -3.18
CA ALA A 4 9.47 -9.06 -2.97
C ALA A 4 9.33 -8.03 -4.10
N ILE A 5 8.09 -7.81 -4.57
CA ILE A 5 7.74 -6.69 -5.45
C ILE A 5 7.06 -5.63 -4.59
N VAL A 6 7.51 -4.38 -4.68
CA VAL A 6 6.89 -3.24 -3.99
C VAL A 6 6.55 -2.17 -5.02
N THR A 7 5.25 -1.89 -5.22
CA THR A 7 4.80 -0.83 -6.13
C THR A 7 4.73 0.52 -5.41
N GLY A 8 4.94 1.62 -6.15
CA GLY A 8 5.08 2.95 -5.56
C GLY A 8 6.33 3.08 -4.68
N ALA A 9 7.43 2.42 -5.08
CA ALA A 9 8.63 2.25 -4.26
C ALA A 9 9.64 3.39 -4.35
N ALA A 10 9.42 4.38 -5.21
CA ALA A 10 10.36 5.51 -5.37
C ALA A 10 10.45 6.40 -4.12
N ARG A 11 9.44 6.41 -3.25
CA ARG A 11 9.39 7.27 -2.06
C ARG A 11 8.42 6.76 -1.00
N GLY A 12 8.40 7.45 0.16
CA GLY A 12 7.38 7.29 1.18
C GLY A 12 7.31 5.87 1.76
N ILE A 13 6.08 5.41 1.99
CA ILE A 13 5.81 4.08 2.56
C ILE A 13 6.40 2.97 1.68
N GLY A 14 6.32 3.08 0.35
CA GLY A 14 6.86 2.10 -0.56
C GLY A 14 8.37 1.94 -0.44
N LEU A 15 9.13 3.05 -0.42
CA LEU A 15 10.58 3.03 -0.22
C LEU A 15 10.95 2.50 1.17
N ALA A 16 10.24 2.92 2.22
CA ALA A 16 10.45 2.37 3.57
C ALA A 16 10.20 0.86 3.59
N THR A 17 9.12 0.39 2.96
CA THR A 17 8.80 -1.04 2.84
C THR A 17 9.91 -1.81 2.11
N ALA A 18 10.43 -1.27 1.01
CA ALA A 18 11.52 -1.89 0.27
C ALA A 18 12.77 -2.07 1.17
N ARG A 19 13.14 -1.05 1.95
CA ARG A 19 14.25 -1.11 2.91
C ARG A 19 14.05 -2.20 3.95
N PHE A 20 12.87 -2.26 4.57
CA PHE A 20 12.58 -3.28 5.58
C PHE A 20 12.59 -4.71 5.01
N PHE A 21 12.16 -4.92 3.75
CA PHE A 21 12.29 -6.23 3.10
C PHE A 21 13.76 -6.60 2.86
N VAL A 22 14.59 -5.65 2.42
CA VAL A 22 16.05 -5.88 2.26
C VAL A 22 16.67 -6.24 3.59
N ASP A 23 16.34 -5.56 4.69
CA ASP A 23 16.82 -5.85 6.04
C ASP A 23 16.39 -7.25 6.53
N GLN A 24 15.29 -7.80 5.98
CA GLN A 24 14.86 -9.19 6.22
C GLN A 24 15.49 -10.20 5.23
N GLY A 25 16.47 -9.78 4.42
CA GLY A 25 17.19 -10.65 3.49
C GLY A 25 16.47 -10.94 2.17
N TYR A 26 15.49 -10.14 1.78
CA TYR A 26 14.86 -10.22 0.46
C TYR A 26 15.68 -9.43 -0.60
N GLN A 27 15.62 -9.87 -1.84
CA GLN A 27 15.78 -8.98 -2.99
C GLN A 27 14.46 -8.26 -3.23
N VAL A 28 14.49 -7.01 -3.66
CA VAL A 28 13.29 -6.21 -3.87
C VAL A 28 13.23 -5.66 -5.28
N ALA A 29 12.21 -6.04 -6.03
CA ALA A 29 11.82 -5.35 -7.24
C ALA A 29 11.05 -4.08 -6.84
N MET A 30 11.70 -2.94 -6.97
CA MET A 30 11.14 -1.63 -6.71
C MET A 30 10.45 -1.14 -7.96
N VAL A 31 9.14 -0.89 -7.88
CA VAL A 31 8.30 -0.54 -9.03
C VAL A 31 7.71 0.85 -8.83
N ASP A 32 7.89 1.73 -9.80
CA ASP A 32 7.25 3.06 -9.85
C ASP A 32 7.15 3.52 -11.31
N ARG A 33 6.29 4.49 -11.59
CA ARG A 33 6.22 5.13 -12.91
C ARG A 33 7.16 6.33 -13.04
N ASP A 34 7.64 6.88 -11.93
CA ASP A 34 8.59 8.00 -11.86
C ASP A 34 10.01 7.43 -11.93
N GLU A 35 10.53 7.29 -13.14
CA GLU A 35 11.82 6.65 -13.44
C GLU A 35 12.98 7.30 -12.68
N ASP A 36 13.11 8.64 -12.75
CA ASP A 36 14.22 9.35 -12.11
C ASP A 36 14.24 9.15 -10.59
N ALA A 37 13.07 9.23 -9.95
CA ALA A 37 12.97 9.03 -8.52
C ALA A 37 13.17 7.57 -8.13
N LEU A 38 12.73 6.63 -8.97
CA LEU A 38 12.89 5.19 -8.74
C LEU A 38 14.36 4.79 -8.83
N ASP A 39 15.09 5.27 -9.83
CA ASP A 39 16.51 4.99 -10.01
C ASP A 39 17.34 5.54 -8.85
N ALA A 40 17.07 6.77 -8.42
CA ALA A 40 17.70 7.35 -7.25
C ALA A 40 17.44 6.54 -5.96
N ALA A 41 16.21 6.03 -5.79
CA ALA A 41 15.82 5.21 -4.65
C ALA A 41 16.53 3.84 -4.69
N ALA A 42 16.54 3.17 -5.83
CA ALA A 42 17.17 1.87 -6.02
C ALA A 42 18.70 1.96 -5.82
N ALA A 43 19.34 3.00 -6.35
CA ALA A 43 20.77 3.25 -6.14
C ALA A 43 21.15 3.42 -4.66
N SER A 44 20.20 3.87 -3.83
CA SER A 44 20.38 4.04 -2.37
C SER A 44 20.17 2.75 -1.56
N LEU A 45 19.76 1.64 -2.20
CA LEU A 45 19.32 0.42 -1.52
C LEU A 45 20.00 -0.82 -2.11
N ALA A 46 21.06 -1.30 -1.48
CA ALA A 46 21.70 -2.56 -1.86
C ALA A 46 20.69 -3.73 -1.71
N GLY A 47 20.33 -4.37 -2.83
CA GLY A 47 19.28 -5.41 -2.88
C GLY A 47 17.97 -4.93 -3.48
N GLY A 48 17.85 -3.63 -3.82
CA GLY A 48 16.78 -3.06 -4.62
C GLY A 48 17.13 -3.04 -6.10
N THR A 49 16.18 -3.37 -6.98
CA THR A 49 16.29 -3.26 -8.43
C THR A 49 15.09 -2.50 -8.97
N ALA A 50 15.33 -1.48 -9.80
CA ALA A 50 14.30 -0.62 -10.38
C ALA A 50 13.59 -1.32 -11.55
N PHE A 51 12.25 -1.19 -11.60
CA PHE A 51 11.40 -1.60 -12.72
C PHE A 51 10.37 -0.49 -12.97
N VAL A 52 10.49 0.22 -14.07
CA VAL A 52 9.56 1.30 -14.43
C VAL A 52 8.24 0.69 -14.91
N CYS A 53 7.12 1.05 -14.26
CA CYS A 53 5.81 0.53 -14.63
C CYS A 53 4.69 1.48 -14.12
N ASP A 54 3.73 1.81 -14.99
CA ASP A 54 2.43 2.32 -14.55
C ASP A 54 1.52 1.13 -14.26
N VAL A 55 1.17 0.94 -13.00
CA VAL A 55 0.32 -0.19 -12.56
C VAL A 55 -1.10 -0.14 -13.11
N SER A 56 -1.53 0.98 -13.68
CA SER A 56 -2.83 1.12 -14.36
C SER A 56 -2.85 0.59 -15.79
N ASP A 57 -1.68 0.24 -16.35
CA ASP A 57 -1.54 -0.34 -17.69
C ASP A 57 -1.36 -1.87 -17.59
N PRO A 58 -2.32 -2.67 -18.08
CA PRO A 58 -2.24 -4.13 -18.02
C PRO A 58 -0.99 -4.71 -18.72
N ALA A 59 -0.59 -4.15 -19.86
CA ALA A 59 0.55 -4.65 -20.62
C ALA A 59 1.87 -4.36 -19.88
N ALA A 60 2.01 -3.14 -19.36
CA ALA A 60 3.17 -2.77 -18.54
C ALA A 60 3.31 -3.63 -17.28
N VAL A 61 2.21 -4.00 -16.64
CA VAL A 61 2.22 -4.89 -15.47
C VAL A 61 2.69 -6.30 -15.85
N ASP A 62 2.18 -6.87 -16.94
CA ASP A 62 2.59 -8.21 -17.40
C ASP A 62 4.09 -8.23 -17.79
N GLU A 63 4.57 -7.20 -18.49
CA GLU A 63 5.99 -7.02 -18.84
C GLU A 63 6.88 -6.87 -17.59
N MET A 64 6.47 -6.07 -16.62
CA MET A 64 7.20 -5.88 -15.36
C MET A 64 7.34 -7.20 -14.60
N VAL A 65 6.25 -7.97 -14.45
CA VAL A 65 6.30 -9.26 -13.75
C VAL A 65 7.19 -10.26 -14.48
N ALA A 66 7.12 -10.30 -15.82
CA ALA A 66 8.02 -11.14 -16.63
C ALA A 66 9.50 -10.76 -16.45
N ALA A 67 9.82 -9.47 -16.43
CA ALA A 67 11.18 -8.97 -16.20
C ALA A 67 11.69 -9.33 -14.79
N VAL A 68 10.86 -9.19 -13.75
CA VAL A 68 11.21 -9.60 -12.39
C VAL A 68 11.48 -11.09 -12.31
N LEU A 69 10.66 -11.92 -12.96
CA LEU A 69 10.85 -13.38 -12.99
C LEU A 69 12.11 -13.78 -13.78
N ALA A 70 12.46 -13.06 -14.85
CA ALA A 70 13.68 -13.32 -15.61
C ALA A 70 14.95 -13.10 -14.77
N VAL A 71 14.93 -12.14 -13.85
CA VAL A 71 16.06 -11.83 -12.96
C VAL A 71 16.11 -12.76 -11.73
N SER A 72 14.95 -13.06 -11.14
CA SER A 72 14.88 -13.71 -9.82
C SER A 72 14.47 -15.18 -9.86
N GLY A 73 13.77 -15.61 -10.91
CA GLY A 73 13.18 -16.94 -11.04
C GLY A 73 12.00 -17.20 -10.07
N ARG A 74 11.66 -16.27 -9.19
CA ARG A 74 10.61 -16.43 -8.16
C ARG A 74 10.02 -15.11 -7.69
N ILE A 75 8.84 -15.15 -7.13
CA ILE A 75 8.20 -14.05 -6.38
C ILE A 75 7.63 -14.65 -5.10
N ASP A 76 7.94 -14.06 -3.95
CA ASP A 76 7.49 -14.52 -2.63
C ASP A 76 6.50 -13.56 -1.97
N CYS A 77 6.59 -12.28 -2.30
CA CYS A 77 5.67 -11.28 -1.78
C CYS A 77 5.39 -10.20 -2.84
N LEU A 78 4.12 -9.79 -2.94
CA LEU A 78 3.72 -8.57 -3.64
C LEU A 78 3.18 -7.56 -2.64
N VAL A 79 3.68 -6.32 -2.70
CA VAL A 79 3.10 -5.19 -1.96
C VAL A 79 2.50 -4.21 -2.95
N ASN A 80 1.18 -4.11 -2.97
CA ASN A 80 0.43 -3.14 -3.76
C ASN A 80 0.32 -1.83 -2.99
N ASN A 81 1.35 -0.98 -3.10
CA ASN A 81 1.42 0.30 -2.41
C ASN A 81 1.22 1.50 -3.35
N ALA A 82 1.44 1.35 -4.65
CA ALA A 82 1.20 2.43 -5.61
C ALA A 82 -0.23 2.99 -5.48
N GLY A 83 -0.34 4.30 -5.47
CA GLY A 83 -1.62 4.96 -5.32
C GLY A 83 -1.54 6.47 -5.47
N VAL A 84 -2.67 7.05 -5.87
CA VAL A 84 -2.84 8.49 -5.99
C VAL A 84 -3.92 8.96 -5.03
N ALA A 85 -3.72 10.13 -4.41
CA ALA A 85 -4.70 10.81 -3.59
C ALA A 85 -5.40 11.88 -4.45
N ASP A 86 -6.69 12.03 -4.25
CA ASP A 86 -7.48 13.09 -4.86
C ASP A 86 -8.36 13.74 -3.79
N PHE A 87 -8.33 15.07 -3.73
CA PHE A 87 -9.13 15.88 -2.81
C PHE A 87 -10.12 16.69 -3.64
N CYS A 88 -11.38 16.30 -3.64
CA CYS A 88 -12.42 16.98 -4.40
C CYS A 88 -13.79 16.75 -3.74
N SER A 89 -14.68 17.74 -3.84
CA SER A 89 -16.07 17.56 -3.43
C SER A 89 -16.75 16.51 -4.32
N ILE A 90 -17.84 15.92 -3.87
CA ILE A 90 -18.62 14.98 -4.68
C ILE A 90 -19.14 15.68 -5.94
N GLU A 91 -19.62 16.92 -5.80
CA GLU A 91 -20.17 17.69 -6.92
C GLU A 91 -19.14 18.02 -8.01
N ASP A 92 -17.90 18.31 -7.60
CA ASP A 92 -16.80 18.68 -8.50
C ASP A 92 -15.98 17.47 -9.00
N THR A 93 -16.24 16.27 -8.47
CA THR A 93 -15.51 15.07 -8.90
C THR A 93 -16.00 14.63 -10.28
N SER A 94 -15.30 15.05 -11.33
CA SER A 94 -15.61 14.62 -12.69
C SER A 94 -15.38 13.10 -12.86
N PHE A 95 -16.05 12.50 -13.85
CA PHE A 95 -15.85 11.08 -14.16
C PHE A 95 -14.39 10.78 -14.56
N ALA A 96 -13.70 11.71 -15.20
CA ALA A 96 -12.28 11.54 -15.52
C ALA A 96 -11.40 11.45 -14.26
N ARG A 97 -11.62 12.34 -13.27
CA ARG A 97 -10.91 12.27 -11.98
C ARG A 97 -11.19 10.94 -11.27
N TRP A 98 -12.47 10.55 -11.21
CA TRP A 98 -12.88 9.26 -10.67
C TRP A 98 -12.11 8.10 -11.34
N ARG A 99 -12.10 8.04 -12.67
CA ARG A 99 -11.42 6.98 -13.42
C ARG A 99 -9.93 6.94 -13.18
N THR A 100 -9.26 8.08 -13.11
CA THR A 100 -7.82 8.17 -12.82
C THR A 100 -7.49 7.54 -11.46
N VAL A 101 -8.30 7.86 -10.43
CA VAL A 101 -8.08 7.30 -9.09
C VAL A 101 -8.36 5.80 -9.07
N MET A 102 -9.48 5.36 -9.67
CA MET A 102 -9.85 3.94 -9.70
C MET A 102 -8.82 3.11 -10.47
N ALA A 103 -8.34 3.59 -11.60
CA ALA A 103 -7.36 2.90 -12.44
C ALA A 103 -6.05 2.59 -11.67
N THR A 104 -5.52 3.57 -10.94
CA THR A 104 -4.29 3.33 -10.16
C THR A 104 -4.58 2.55 -8.87
N ASN A 105 -5.59 2.99 -8.08
CA ASN A 105 -5.75 2.54 -6.71
C ASN A 105 -6.48 1.19 -6.58
N LEU A 106 -7.30 0.80 -7.55
CA LEU A 106 -8.08 -0.44 -7.52
C LEU A 106 -7.73 -1.36 -8.69
N ASP A 107 -7.83 -0.87 -9.93
CA ASP A 107 -7.53 -1.70 -11.10
C ASP A 107 -6.06 -2.15 -11.07
N GLY A 108 -5.12 -1.26 -10.72
CA GLY A 108 -3.69 -1.59 -10.58
C GLY A 108 -3.42 -2.65 -9.52
N VAL A 109 -4.12 -2.61 -8.38
CA VAL A 109 -4.02 -3.65 -7.35
C VAL A 109 -4.48 -5.01 -7.89
N TYR A 110 -5.60 -5.03 -8.62
CA TYR A 110 -6.10 -6.23 -9.26
C TYR A 110 -5.11 -6.77 -10.31
N LEU A 111 -4.62 -5.91 -11.20
CA LEU A 111 -3.71 -6.27 -12.29
C LEU A 111 -2.41 -6.88 -11.75
N CYS A 112 -1.74 -6.19 -10.83
CA CYS A 112 -0.51 -6.70 -10.22
C CYS A 112 -0.74 -8.00 -9.47
N SER A 113 -1.82 -8.09 -8.68
CA SER A 113 -2.14 -9.30 -7.92
C SER A 113 -2.39 -10.49 -8.85
N ARG A 114 -3.14 -10.30 -9.93
CA ARG A 114 -3.42 -11.34 -10.92
C ARG A 114 -2.15 -11.81 -11.63
N ALA A 115 -1.28 -10.88 -12.04
CA ALA A 115 -0.08 -11.19 -12.81
C ALA A 115 0.93 -12.06 -12.04
N VAL A 116 1.01 -11.93 -10.72
CA VAL A 116 1.96 -12.70 -9.88
C VAL A 116 1.43 -14.06 -9.41
N LEU A 117 0.15 -14.40 -9.66
CA LEU A 117 -0.46 -15.61 -9.06
C LEU A 117 0.27 -16.90 -9.41
N ALA A 118 0.73 -17.06 -10.64
CA ALA A 118 1.44 -18.28 -11.05
C ALA A 118 2.73 -18.47 -10.25
N ALA A 119 3.49 -17.40 -10.02
CA ALA A 119 4.71 -17.43 -9.21
C ALA A 119 4.41 -17.63 -7.73
N LEU A 120 3.38 -16.96 -7.20
CA LEU A 120 2.97 -17.10 -5.80
C LEU A 120 2.42 -18.50 -5.47
N LYS A 121 1.76 -19.19 -6.41
CA LYS A 121 1.37 -20.61 -6.24
C LYS A 121 2.59 -21.52 -6.04
N GLN A 122 3.70 -21.23 -6.73
CA GLN A 122 4.93 -22.01 -6.59
C GLN A 122 5.64 -21.72 -5.26
N SER A 123 5.68 -20.47 -4.84
CA SER A 123 6.37 -20.03 -3.61
C SER A 123 5.53 -20.17 -2.34
N ARG A 124 4.20 -20.35 -2.46
CA ARG A 124 3.20 -20.21 -1.39
C ARG A 124 3.34 -18.87 -0.66
N GLY A 125 3.48 -17.82 -1.45
CA GLY A 125 3.85 -16.49 -1.00
C GLY A 125 2.68 -15.68 -0.44
N SER A 126 2.82 -14.37 -0.50
CA SER A 126 1.83 -13.45 0.07
C SER A 126 1.60 -12.20 -0.78
N ILE A 127 0.42 -11.58 -0.60
CA ILE A 127 0.09 -10.25 -1.12
C ILE A 127 -0.26 -9.36 0.08
N VAL A 128 0.27 -8.14 0.10
CA VAL A 128 -0.12 -7.10 1.05
C VAL A 128 -0.59 -5.89 0.29
N ASN A 129 -1.87 -5.57 0.42
CA ASN A 129 -2.48 -4.42 -0.23
C ASN A 129 -2.48 -3.20 0.71
N ILE A 130 -2.28 -2.00 0.16
CA ILE A 130 -2.34 -0.78 0.95
C ILE A 130 -3.65 -0.05 0.67
N ALA A 131 -4.55 -0.14 1.66
CA ALA A 131 -5.78 0.63 1.68
C ALA A 131 -5.57 2.02 2.34
N SER A 132 -6.45 2.41 3.21
CA SER A 132 -6.42 3.62 4.03
C SER A 132 -7.53 3.54 5.08
N ILE A 133 -7.41 4.30 6.14
CA ILE A 133 -8.52 4.57 7.05
C ILE A 133 -9.76 5.12 6.31
N SER A 134 -9.55 5.83 5.19
CA SER A 134 -10.63 6.33 4.33
C SER A 134 -11.40 5.22 3.59
N GLY A 135 -10.87 4.00 3.55
CA GLY A 135 -11.58 2.81 3.07
C GLY A 135 -12.39 2.11 4.16
N LEU A 136 -12.06 2.33 5.43
CA LEU A 136 -12.77 1.79 6.59
C LEU A 136 -13.93 2.68 7.03
N ARG A 137 -13.78 3.99 6.86
CA ARG A 137 -14.81 5.00 7.17
C ARG A 137 -14.75 6.16 6.18
N ALA A 138 -15.87 6.85 6.01
CA ALA A 138 -15.93 8.00 5.13
C ALA A 138 -15.02 9.14 5.59
N SER A 139 -14.46 9.84 4.64
CA SER A 139 -13.66 11.05 4.84
C SER A 139 -14.12 12.12 3.86
N THR A 140 -14.21 13.37 4.31
CA THR A 140 -14.63 14.51 3.49
C THR A 140 -13.66 14.72 2.32
N LEU A 141 -14.17 15.11 1.16
CA LEU A 141 -13.42 15.37 -0.08
C LEU A 141 -12.64 14.15 -0.63
N ARG A 142 -13.09 12.93 -0.35
CA ARG A 142 -12.39 11.68 -0.68
C ARG A 142 -13.24 10.67 -1.44
N VAL A 143 -14.25 11.11 -2.20
CA VAL A 143 -15.21 10.18 -2.81
C VAL A 143 -14.55 9.13 -3.68
N ALA A 144 -13.68 9.49 -4.61
CA ALA A 144 -12.97 8.51 -5.46
C ALA A 144 -11.93 7.72 -4.65
N TYR A 145 -11.11 8.43 -3.87
CA TYR A 145 -10.05 7.81 -3.07
C TYR A 145 -10.61 6.82 -2.03
N GLY A 146 -11.54 7.28 -1.18
CA GLY A 146 -12.13 6.43 -0.13
C GLY A 146 -12.82 5.21 -0.71
N THR A 147 -13.58 5.38 -1.80
CA THR A 147 -14.24 4.27 -2.49
C THR A 147 -13.23 3.28 -3.08
N SER A 148 -12.15 3.76 -3.72
CA SER A 148 -11.10 2.88 -4.23
C SER A 148 -10.45 2.06 -3.10
N LYS A 149 -10.20 2.68 -1.94
CA LYS A 149 -9.57 2.01 -0.79
C LYS A 149 -10.53 1.04 -0.08
N ALA A 150 -11.83 1.30 -0.07
CA ALA A 150 -12.84 0.32 0.35
C ALA A 150 -12.90 -0.87 -0.62
N GLY A 151 -12.80 -0.61 -1.92
CA GLY A 151 -12.68 -1.66 -2.95
C GLY A 151 -11.47 -2.56 -2.73
N VAL A 152 -10.31 -1.98 -2.41
CA VAL A 152 -9.07 -2.74 -2.09
C VAL A 152 -9.25 -3.64 -0.88
N ILE A 153 -9.95 -3.18 0.16
CA ILE A 153 -10.24 -4.00 1.35
C ILE A 153 -11.06 -5.23 0.95
N HIS A 154 -12.13 -5.04 0.19
CA HIS A 154 -12.96 -6.16 -0.25
C HIS A 154 -12.24 -7.06 -1.25
N LEU A 155 -11.47 -6.50 -2.19
CA LEU A 155 -10.64 -7.25 -3.13
C LEU A 155 -9.64 -8.16 -2.39
N THR A 156 -9.05 -7.68 -1.29
CA THR A 156 -8.18 -8.48 -0.41
C THR A 156 -8.88 -9.73 0.10
N GLN A 157 -10.13 -9.60 0.55
CA GLN A 157 -10.93 -10.72 1.06
C GLN A 157 -11.25 -11.73 -0.06
N GLN A 158 -11.59 -11.26 -1.26
CA GLN A 158 -11.86 -12.12 -2.41
C GLN A 158 -10.62 -12.93 -2.81
N PHE A 159 -9.46 -12.28 -2.94
CA PHE A 159 -8.22 -13.00 -3.23
C PHE A 159 -7.83 -13.97 -2.11
N ALA A 160 -8.01 -13.60 -0.85
CA ALA A 160 -7.71 -14.49 0.27
C ALA A 160 -8.57 -15.75 0.26
N ALA A 161 -9.88 -15.59 -0.03
CA ALA A 161 -10.82 -16.70 -0.09
C ALA A 161 -10.50 -17.72 -1.18
N GLU A 162 -10.13 -17.21 -2.39
CA GLU A 162 -9.85 -18.09 -3.53
C GLU A 162 -8.41 -18.63 -3.55
N MET A 163 -7.43 -17.85 -3.05
CA MET A 163 -6.02 -18.22 -3.15
C MET A 163 -5.52 -19.00 -1.94
N GLY A 164 -6.30 -19.07 -0.87
CA GLY A 164 -5.94 -19.80 0.35
C GLY A 164 -5.69 -21.30 0.12
N GLU A 165 -6.42 -21.95 -0.79
CA GLU A 165 -6.21 -23.34 -1.16
C GLU A 165 -4.80 -23.63 -1.74
N PHE A 166 -4.16 -22.61 -2.34
CA PHE A 166 -2.79 -22.68 -2.86
C PHE A 166 -1.74 -22.30 -1.82
N GLY A 167 -2.14 -22.01 -0.59
CA GLY A 167 -1.25 -21.54 0.48
C GLY A 167 -0.81 -20.09 0.33
N ILE A 168 -1.48 -19.30 -0.52
CA ILE A 168 -1.20 -17.86 -0.70
C ILE A 168 -2.00 -17.08 0.34
N ARG A 169 -1.34 -16.17 1.06
CA ARG A 169 -1.99 -15.26 2.01
C ARG A 169 -2.16 -13.89 1.37
N VAL A 170 -3.33 -13.28 1.58
CA VAL A 170 -3.62 -11.94 1.06
C VAL A 170 -4.19 -11.11 2.20
N ASN A 171 -3.48 -10.02 2.57
CA ASN A 171 -3.87 -9.13 3.65
C ASN A 171 -3.80 -7.68 3.21
N CYS A 172 -4.35 -6.80 4.03
CA CYS A 172 -4.42 -5.38 3.78
C CYS A 172 -3.88 -4.60 4.99
N VAL A 173 -3.13 -3.53 4.74
CA VAL A 173 -2.80 -2.51 5.73
C VAL A 173 -3.62 -1.27 5.40
N ALA A 174 -4.27 -0.67 6.40
CA ALA A 174 -5.02 0.57 6.30
C ALA A 174 -4.33 1.66 7.14
N PRO A 175 -3.41 2.45 6.56
CA PRO A 175 -2.74 3.52 7.27
C PRO A 175 -3.72 4.63 7.69
N GLY A 176 -3.48 5.20 8.87
CA GLY A 176 -4.02 6.47 9.30
C GLY A 176 -3.24 7.66 8.73
N PRO A 177 -3.29 8.82 9.38
CA PRO A 177 -2.45 9.97 9.02
C PRO A 177 -0.96 9.64 9.25
N VAL A 178 -0.17 9.68 8.16
CA VAL A 178 1.28 9.40 8.15
C VAL A 178 2.05 10.65 7.77
N ARG A 179 3.16 10.90 8.45
CA ARG A 179 4.04 12.06 8.21
C ARG A 179 4.89 11.85 6.96
N THR A 180 4.24 11.83 5.80
CA THR A 180 4.92 11.80 4.50
C THR A 180 5.24 13.22 4.02
N LYS A 181 6.21 13.36 3.10
CA LYS A 181 6.50 14.66 2.46
C LYS A 181 5.24 15.30 1.83
N LEU A 182 4.37 14.47 1.23
CA LEU A 182 3.11 14.92 0.63
C LEU A 182 2.15 15.45 1.71
N ALA A 183 1.95 14.73 2.80
CA ALA A 183 1.04 15.14 3.87
C ALA A 183 1.49 16.46 4.51
N ILE A 184 2.80 16.62 4.78
CA ILE A 184 3.35 17.85 5.35
C ILE A 184 3.16 19.04 4.40
N ALA A 185 3.26 18.83 3.10
CA ALA A 185 3.14 19.89 2.10
C ALA A 185 1.70 20.44 1.96
N VAL A 186 0.68 19.64 2.30
CA VAL A 186 -0.74 20.01 2.10
C VAL A 186 -1.51 20.23 3.40
N HIS A 187 -1.01 19.84 4.56
CA HIS A 187 -1.67 20.02 5.85
C HIS A 187 -1.19 21.29 6.53
N SER A 188 -2.11 22.23 6.80
CA SER A 188 -1.86 23.36 7.67
C SER A 188 -1.68 22.91 9.14
N GLN A 189 -1.12 23.78 9.99
CA GLN A 189 -0.98 23.50 11.42
C GLN A 189 -2.35 23.14 12.05
N ALA A 190 -3.40 23.87 11.70
CA ALA A 190 -4.75 23.60 12.21
C ALA A 190 -5.27 22.19 11.83
N ILE A 191 -4.92 21.70 10.63
CA ILE A 191 -5.25 20.33 10.22
C ILE A 191 -4.45 19.30 11.03
N ILE A 192 -3.17 19.58 11.27
CA ILE A 192 -2.30 18.72 12.07
C ILE A 192 -2.82 18.62 13.51
N ASP A 193 -3.15 19.74 14.12
CA ASP A 193 -3.69 19.80 15.49
C ASP A 193 -5.01 19.03 15.60
N ALA A 194 -5.92 19.21 14.64
CA ALA A 194 -7.19 18.49 14.59
C ALA A 194 -6.98 16.96 14.46
N TYR A 195 -5.99 16.52 13.69
CA TYR A 195 -5.65 15.09 13.63
C TYR A 195 -5.01 14.60 14.93
N HIS A 196 -4.13 15.38 15.55
CA HIS A 196 -3.52 15.02 16.83
C HIS A 196 -4.59 14.83 17.90
N ASP A 197 -5.59 15.71 17.95
CA ASP A 197 -6.71 15.59 18.88
C ASP A 197 -7.60 14.37 18.64
N ALA A 198 -7.77 13.99 17.37
CA ALA A 198 -8.59 12.85 16.99
C ALA A 198 -7.87 11.48 17.09
N ILE A 199 -6.54 11.48 17.10
CA ILE A 199 -5.73 10.25 17.17
C ILE A 199 -5.40 9.94 18.63
N PRO A 200 -5.79 8.77 19.21
CA PRO A 200 -5.45 8.41 20.60
C PRO A 200 -3.97 8.50 20.94
N LEU A 201 -3.05 8.12 20.03
CA LEU A 201 -1.62 8.28 20.21
C LEU A 201 -1.13 9.74 20.03
N ASN A 202 -2.01 10.67 19.73
CA ASN A 202 -1.78 12.13 19.63
C ASN A 202 -0.61 12.52 18.68
N ARG A 203 -0.42 11.78 17.61
CA ARG A 203 0.60 12.06 16.59
C ARG A 203 0.30 11.36 15.27
N TYR A 204 0.91 11.83 14.21
CA TYR A 204 0.99 11.08 12.97
C TYR A 204 1.90 9.85 13.12
N GLY A 205 1.58 8.80 12.39
CA GLY A 205 2.50 7.68 12.20
C GLY A 205 3.67 8.06 11.30
N SER A 206 4.74 7.26 11.34
CA SER A 206 5.87 7.33 10.42
C SER A 206 5.72 6.33 9.27
N GLU A 207 6.43 6.57 8.17
CA GLU A 207 6.53 5.63 7.06
C GLU A 207 7.08 4.27 7.51
N ALA A 208 8.01 4.28 8.46
CA ALA A 208 8.61 3.07 9.04
C ALA A 208 7.59 2.21 9.80
N GLU A 209 6.73 2.82 10.64
CA GLU A 209 5.70 2.08 11.40
C GLU A 209 4.69 1.38 10.47
N ILE A 210 4.38 1.99 9.33
CA ILE A 210 3.53 1.35 8.32
C ILE A 210 4.28 0.22 7.62
N ALA A 211 5.55 0.44 7.26
CA ALA A 211 6.38 -0.54 6.58
C ALA A 211 6.63 -1.80 7.42
N GLU A 212 6.82 -1.67 8.72
CA GLU A 212 6.94 -2.80 9.65
C GLU A 212 5.70 -3.69 9.64
N ALA A 213 4.51 -3.10 9.68
CA ALA A 213 3.25 -3.85 9.60
C ALA A 213 3.08 -4.55 8.24
N ILE A 214 3.48 -3.90 7.14
CA ILE A 214 3.45 -4.48 5.80
C ILE A 214 4.39 -5.69 5.74
N VAL A 215 5.62 -5.55 6.18
CA VAL A 215 6.63 -6.62 6.15
C VAL A 215 6.25 -7.77 7.09
N PHE A 216 5.67 -7.48 8.26
CA PHE A 216 5.10 -8.51 9.12
C PHE A 216 4.05 -9.35 8.38
N LEU A 217 3.04 -8.72 7.76
CA LEU A 217 1.98 -9.42 7.03
C LEU A 217 2.52 -10.14 5.78
N GLY A 218 3.55 -9.58 5.13
CA GLY A 218 4.21 -10.18 3.97
C GLY A 218 5.11 -11.37 4.29
N SER A 219 5.53 -11.52 5.56
CA SER A 219 6.49 -12.53 6.00
C SER A 219 5.82 -13.80 6.55
N GLU A 220 6.63 -14.84 6.79
CA GLU A 220 6.18 -16.10 7.42
C GLU A 220 5.70 -15.92 8.88
N LYS A 221 6.03 -14.80 9.53
CA LYS A 221 5.54 -14.48 10.88
C LYS A 221 4.01 -14.35 10.93
N ALA A 222 3.38 -14.05 9.79
CA ALA A 222 1.92 -13.97 9.63
C ALA A 222 1.34 -15.23 8.95
N SER A 223 1.92 -16.40 9.15
CA SER A 223 1.60 -17.65 8.42
C SER A 223 0.14 -18.12 8.55
N TYR A 224 -0.58 -17.70 9.58
CA TYR A 224 -2.01 -18.03 9.79
C TYR A 224 -2.92 -16.80 9.69
N ILE A 225 -2.44 -15.71 9.04
CA ILE A 225 -3.20 -14.47 8.85
C ILE A 225 -3.47 -14.30 7.36
N THR A 226 -4.75 -14.36 6.96
CA THR A 226 -5.19 -14.07 5.58
C THR A 226 -6.58 -13.44 5.60
N GLY A 227 -6.91 -12.61 4.59
CA GLY A 227 -8.18 -11.90 4.46
C GLY A 227 -8.36 -10.73 5.45
N GLN A 228 -7.32 -10.37 6.20
CA GLN A 228 -7.43 -9.37 7.26
C GLN A 228 -7.04 -7.98 6.78
N THR A 229 -7.69 -6.97 7.36
CA THR A 229 -7.30 -5.56 7.24
C THR A 229 -6.81 -5.06 8.58
N LEU A 230 -5.53 -4.71 8.63
CA LEU A 230 -4.89 -4.15 9.81
C LEU A 230 -4.85 -2.62 9.71
N ALA A 231 -5.61 -1.94 10.55
CA ALA A 231 -5.49 -0.48 10.71
C ALA A 231 -4.18 -0.17 11.47
N VAL A 232 -3.34 0.69 10.86
CA VAL A 232 -2.11 1.21 11.47
C VAL A 232 -2.25 2.72 11.53
N ASP A 233 -2.97 3.20 12.53
CA ASP A 233 -3.56 4.55 12.53
C ASP A 233 -3.51 5.26 13.88
N GLY A 234 -2.79 4.72 14.84
CA GLY A 234 -2.71 5.27 16.20
C GLY A 234 -4.01 5.23 16.99
N GLY A 235 -4.98 4.40 16.57
CA GLY A 235 -6.31 4.28 17.18
C GLY A 235 -7.37 5.19 16.55
N PHE A 236 -7.03 5.94 15.50
CA PHE A 236 -7.93 6.90 14.86
C PHE A 236 -9.23 6.28 14.35
N GLY A 237 -9.18 5.06 13.81
CA GLY A 237 -10.33 4.35 13.27
C GLY A 237 -11.23 3.71 14.34
N SER A 238 -10.67 3.37 15.51
CA SER A 238 -11.36 2.68 16.60
C SER A 238 -11.96 3.62 17.64
N THR A 239 -11.64 4.91 17.56
CA THR A 239 -12.10 5.93 18.50
C THR A 239 -13.34 6.62 17.94
N GLY A 240 -14.34 6.83 18.80
CA GLY A 240 -15.50 7.66 18.48
C GLY A 240 -15.16 9.15 18.53
N VAL A 241 -15.87 9.93 19.33
CA VAL A 241 -15.56 11.34 19.56
C VAL A 241 -14.49 11.45 20.65
N GLY A 242 -13.29 11.93 20.26
CA GLY A 242 -12.33 12.41 21.24
C GLY A 242 -12.79 13.76 21.81
N LEU A 243 -12.88 13.87 23.13
CA LEU A 243 -13.21 15.14 23.77
C LEU A 243 -11.94 15.70 24.42
N PRO A 244 -11.26 16.69 23.79
CA PRO A 244 -10.06 17.30 24.35
C PRO A 244 -10.26 17.75 25.80
N ALA A 245 -11.45 18.27 26.13
CA ALA A 245 -11.81 18.70 27.49
C ALA A 245 -11.81 17.58 28.56
N LEU A 246 -11.70 16.31 28.18
CA LEU A 246 -11.56 15.20 29.10
C LEU A 246 -10.08 14.86 29.41
N ARG A 247 -9.15 15.60 28.82
CA ARG A 247 -7.70 15.41 29.04
C ARG A 247 -7.13 16.30 30.16
N ASP A 248 -7.94 17.25 30.69
CA ASP A 248 -7.56 18.23 31.72
C ASP A 248 -7.78 17.67 33.15
#